data_bf7908aba7deda2001de7ec8badd13b2
#
_entry.id   bf7908aba7deda2001de7ec8badd13b2
#
_cell.length_a   1.000
_cell.length_b   1.000
_cell.length_c   1.000
_cell.angle_alpha   90.00
_cell.angle_beta   90.00
_cell.angle_gamma   90.00
#
_symmetry.space_group_name_H-M   'P 1'
#
loop_
_entity.id
_entity.type
_entity.pdbx_description
1 polymer ?
#
loop_
_entity_poly.entity_id
_entity_poly.type
_entity_poly.pdbx_seq_one_letter_code
_entity_poly.pdbx_strand_id
1 'polypeptide(L)'
;MRLINIKTFLEREQRMEDGKQVDRRTKVLEFRDDEATEYAILSHRWIDPTEIDYADMVDLAKINVEERNDIRQRLGYKKILDTCAQAKRDGYQWVWVDTCCIDKRSSAELSEAINSMYRWYANSRVCYVYLHDVHDSFPTRMDGKEYPKSDGWPEWFSRGWTLQEMIAPSNVQFFNKNWTCVGDKKMLAGTLTRITGVPERILKEGLGGNRPCVAQILSWAAKRMTTRVEDRAYSLMGLLDVNMPMLYGEGKKAFHRLQLEIIRTSNDQSIFAWTSNSLGCRTSNILADDPSFFQNCSGIELMGYDEFIQFVRNEIPEEKLSLIDQDSFGVFPTTNRGIHIWILLSPYRDSDSFFRAYLPCRGPSQRVVTIELVLWKSNYYRCLGMSKRVLKENSRFRQVYLGYQDIPSYNITFQIDDSAVTENGFTETYATEDMDTLTLTATDPYRIRRYYEKQGNGRFAVIFGQCFGQDWMRLINNPSDLFSPSDIGDLMVKELDRMADMPSRGDYRGRIWVHHMCLPGSTWIVQTRRVVWERSRVEVQVEVYRDSRFRVGLDQWKAFDIEVSNYLVVHMDYCHGLQRTSDDIRDTRGLMLRDTPCKPSETLQVDGVSVTFSLAYQGIQVSIHYVHFI
;
A
#
# COMPACT_ATOMS: atom_id res chain seq x y z
N MET A 1 -17.87 -26.08 18.74
CA MET A 1 -18.31 -24.70 19.01
C MET A 1 -19.40 -24.65 20.08
N ARG A 2 -19.70 -23.49 20.65
CA ARG A 2 -20.76 -23.31 21.66
C ARG A 2 -22.02 -22.73 21.00
N LEU A 3 -23.20 -23.32 21.31
CA LEU A 3 -24.49 -22.94 20.74
C LEU A 3 -25.50 -22.60 21.83
N ILE A 4 -26.44 -21.72 21.52
CA ILE A 4 -27.65 -21.43 22.35
C ILE A 4 -28.66 -22.58 22.11
N ASN A 5 -29.08 -23.23 23.19
CA ASN A 5 -30.24 -24.12 23.17
C ASN A 5 -31.51 -23.25 23.17
N ILE A 6 -32.18 -23.19 22.03
CA ILE A 6 -33.35 -22.29 21.80
C ILE A 6 -34.47 -22.59 22.81
N LYS A 7 -34.82 -23.85 23.00
CA LYS A 7 -35.88 -24.24 23.93
C LYS A 7 -35.58 -23.78 25.34
N THR A 8 -34.39 -24.09 25.82
CA THR A 8 -33.96 -23.74 27.17
C THR A 8 -33.87 -22.22 27.38
N PHE A 9 -33.40 -21.49 26.34
CA PHE A 9 -33.32 -20.02 26.39
C PHE A 9 -34.70 -19.38 26.47
N LEU A 10 -35.62 -19.79 25.60
CA LEU A 10 -36.98 -19.22 25.56
C LEU A 10 -37.84 -19.61 26.79
N GLU A 11 -37.69 -20.83 27.31
CA GLU A 11 -38.33 -21.25 28.57
C GLU A 11 -37.80 -20.45 29.77
N ARG A 12 -36.49 -20.15 29.78
CA ARG A 12 -35.86 -19.28 30.79
C ARG A 12 -36.45 -17.87 30.70
N GLU A 13 -36.58 -17.30 29.51
CA GLU A 13 -37.15 -15.97 29.29
C GLU A 13 -38.58 -15.92 29.76
N GLN A 14 -39.41 -16.87 29.39
CA GLN A 14 -40.83 -16.94 29.79
C GLN A 14 -40.98 -17.00 31.34
N ARG A 15 -40.14 -17.77 32.00
CA ARG A 15 -40.14 -17.83 33.49
C ARG A 15 -39.79 -16.48 34.12
N MET A 16 -38.82 -15.76 33.51
CA MET A 16 -38.46 -14.41 33.99
C MET A 16 -39.61 -13.40 33.78
N GLU A 17 -40.32 -13.46 32.66
CA GLU A 17 -41.48 -12.64 32.39
C GLU A 17 -42.66 -12.94 33.36
N ASP A 18 -42.89 -14.21 33.65
CA ASP A 18 -43.89 -14.65 34.60
C ASP A 18 -43.51 -14.38 36.09
N GLY A 19 -42.35 -13.79 36.38
CA GLY A 19 -41.86 -13.58 37.75
C GLY A 19 -41.52 -14.86 38.49
N LYS A 20 -41.38 -15.99 37.77
CA LYS A 20 -41.09 -17.31 38.36
C LYS A 20 -39.61 -17.47 38.65
N GLN A 21 -39.26 -18.34 39.60
CA GLN A 21 -37.86 -18.67 39.90
C GLN A 21 -37.20 -19.38 38.69
N VAL A 22 -36.04 -18.88 38.34
CA VAL A 22 -35.18 -19.47 37.28
C VAL A 22 -34.18 -20.43 37.94
N ASP A 23 -34.09 -21.65 37.42
CA ASP A 23 -33.08 -22.59 37.86
C ASP A 23 -31.67 -22.16 37.43
N ARG A 24 -30.82 -21.83 38.41
CA ARG A 24 -29.44 -21.39 38.20
C ARG A 24 -28.53 -22.44 37.57
N ARG A 25 -28.93 -23.70 37.54
CA ARG A 25 -28.15 -24.82 36.99
C ARG A 25 -28.43 -25.05 35.52
N THR A 26 -29.51 -24.51 34.98
CA THR A 26 -29.92 -24.70 33.59
C THR A 26 -28.93 -23.99 32.64
N LYS A 27 -28.20 -24.76 31.87
CA LYS A 27 -27.25 -24.27 30.87
C LYS A 27 -27.98 -23.91 29.58
N VAL A 28 -27.88 -22.67 29.16
CA VAL A 28 -28.42 -22.19 27.90
C VAL A 28 -27.42 -22.36 26.75
N LEU A 29 -26.12 -22.31 27.09
CA LEU A 29 -25.03 -22.48 26.15
C LEU A 29 -24.43 -23.89 26.30
N GLU A 30 -24.35 -24.63 25.17
CA GLU A 30 -23.85 -25.98 25.13
C GLU A 30 -22.81 -26.16 24.02
N PHE A 31 -21.78 -26.98 24.27
CA PHE A 31 -20.82 -27.37 23.24
C PHE A 31 -21.44 -28.39 22.29
N ARG A 32 -21.36 -28.14 21.00
CA ARG A 32 -21.84 -29.01 19.92
C ARG A 32 -20.80 -29.07 18.81
N ASP A 33 -20.84 -30.18 18.07
CA ASP A 33 -20.08 -30.36 16.86
C ASP A 33 -20.77 -29.58 15.72
N ASP A 34 -20.02 -28.74 15.00
CA ASP A 34 -20.56 -27.89 13.94
C ASP A 34 -20.86 -28.63 12.62
N GLU A 35 -20.29 -29.82 12.43
CA GLU A 35 -20.57 -30.66 11.25
C GLU A 35 -21.78 -31.54 11.45
N ALA A 36 -21.98 -32.02 12.70
CA ALA A 36 -23.06 -32.93 13.03
C ALA A 36 -24.36 -32.24 13.49
N THR A 37 -24.31 -30.96 13.84
CA THR A 37 -25.45 -30.22 14.40
C THR A 37 -26.09 -29.30 13.38
N GLU A 38 -27.43 -29.34 13.26
CA GLU A 38 -28.17 -28.34 12.48
C GLU A 38 -28.46 -27.13 13.33
N TYR A 39 -27.98 -25.93 12.89
CA TYR A 39 -28.15 -24.66 13.60
C TYR A 39 -28.38 -23.48 12.67
N ALA A 40 -29.03 -22.47 13.21
CA ALA A 40 -29.08 -21.15 12.61
C ALA A 40 -27.92 -20.28 13.15
N ILE A 41 -27.51 -19.28 12.38
CA ILE A 41 -26.45 -18.35 12.77
C ILE A 41 -26.91 -16.91 12.58
N LEU A 42 -26.58 -16.02 13.53
CA LEU A 42 -26.85 -14.58 13.43
C LEU A 42 -25.64 -13.84 12.86
N SER A 43 -25.88 -13.02 11.86
CA SER A 43 -24.95 -12.01 11.37
C SER A 43 -25.50 -10.61 11.67
N HIS A 44 -24.76 -9.80 12.41
CA HIS A 44 -25.22 -8.47 12.79
C HIS A 44 -24.07 -7.49 13.00
N ARG A 45 -24.38 -6.21 12.94
CA ARG A 45 -23.44 -5.18 13.41
C ARG A 45 -23.54 -5.06 14.94
N TRP A 46 -22.38 -5.02 15.60
CA TRP A 46 -22.32 -4.74 17.03
C TRP A 46 -22.65 -3.28 17.29
N ILE A 47 -23.54 -3.03 18.26
CA ILE A 47 -23.94 -1.71 18.73
C ILE A 47 -23.51 -1.59 20.18
N ASP A 48 -22.25 -1.26 20.38
CA ASP A 48 -21.67 -1.06 21.69
C ASP A 48 -22.26 0.21 22.38
N PRO A 49 -22.62 0.20 23.69
CA PRO A 49 -22.37 -0.86 24.69
C PRO A 49 -23.58 -1.80 24.92
N THR A 50 -24.51 -1.92 24.00
CA THR A 50 -25.78 -2.64 24.21
C THR A 50 -25.72 -4.14 23.89
N GLU A 51 -24.59 -4.65 23.43
CA GLU A 51 -24.42 -6.07 23.12
C GLU A 51 -24.37 -6.93 24.38
N ILE A 52 -24.72 -8.21 24.22
CA ILE A 52 -24.70 -9.22 25.27
C ILE A 52 -23.48 -10.12 25.07
N ASP A 53 -22.61 -10.15 26.02
CA ASP A 53 -21.44 -11.01 26.00
C ASP A 53 -21.69 -12.40 26.59
N TYR A 54 -20.64 -13.23 26.60
CA TYR A 54 -20.69 -14.56 27.18
C TYR A 54 -21.01 -14.54 28.67
N ALA A 55 -20.43 -13.60 29.43
CA ALA A 55 -20.66 -13.49 30.87
C ALA A 55 -22.11 -13.10 31.18
N ASP A 56 -22.63 -12.07 30.48
CA ASP A 56 -24.04 -11.66 30.59
C ASP A 56 -24.98 -12.85 30.35
N MET A 57 -24.73 -13.66 29.31
CA MET A 57 -25.60 -14.80 28.97
C MET A 57 -25.56 -15.91 30.02
N VAL A 58 -24.38 -16.21 30.57
CA VAL A 58 -24.17 -17.27 31.60
C VAL A 58 -24.68 -16.84 32.97
N ASP A 59 -24.45 -15.58 33.33
CA ASP A 59 -24.74 -15.08 34.67
C ASP A 59 -26.16 -14.55 34.85
N LEU A 60 -26.91 -14.36 33.74
CA LEU A 60 -28.27 -13.83 33.75
C LEU A 60 -29.22 -14.52 34.78
N ALA A 61 -29.06 -15.84 34.97
CA ALA A 61 -29.87 -16.60 35.94
C ALA A 61 -29.37 -16.45 37.39
N LYS A 62 -28.19 -15.91 37.61
CA LYS A 62 -27.51 -15.85 38.92
C LYS A 62 -27.60 -14.48 39.58
N ILE A 63 -27.75 -13.41 38.78
CA ILE A 63 -27.81 -12.03 39.22
C ILE A 63 -29.18 -11.65 39.80
N ASN A 64 -29.25 -10.52 40.51
CA ASN A 64 -30.50 -10.01 41.05
C ASN A 64 -31.50 -9.56 39.95
N VAL A 65 -32.74 -9.26 40.35
CA VAL A 65 -33.83 -8.94 39.40
C VAL A 65 -33.56 -7.63 38.66
N GLU A 66 -32.98 -6.63 39.32
CA GLU A 66 -32.73 -5.30 38.73
C GLU A 66 -31.65 -5.40 37.62
N GLU A 67 -30.50 -5.96 37.93
CA GLU A 67 -29.41 -6.20 36.97
C GLU A 67 -29.88 -7.08 35.81
N ARG A 68 -30.69 -8.09 36.07
CA ARG A 68 -31.28 -8.97 35.08
C ARG A 68 -32.19 -8.19 34.12
N ASN A 69 -33.01 -7.31 34.61
CA ASN A 69 -33.89 -6.49 33.81
C ASN A 69 -33.15 -5.47 32.97
N ASP A 70 -32.04 -4.91 33.49
CA ASP A 70 -31.15 -4.05 32.71
C ASP A 70 -30.59 -4.78 31.49
N ILE A 71 -30.05 -5.97 31.68
CA ILE A 71 -29.52 -6.79 30.55
C ILE A 71 -30.62 -7.12 29.55
N ARG A 72 -31.81 -7.53 30.01
CA ARG A 72 -32.94 -7.88 29.14
C ARG A 72 -33.50 -6.72 28.33
N GLN A 73 -33.35 -5.47 28.79
CA GLN A 73 -33.73 -4.26 28.08
C GLN A 73 -32.74 -3.85 26.99
N ARG A 74 -31.51 -4.37 26.99
CA ARG A 74 -30.52 -4.04 25.98
C ARG A 74 -30.94 -4.51 24.59
N LEU A 75 -30.62 -3.71 23.56
CA LEU A 75 -30.92 -4.05 22.16
C LEU A 75 -30.27 -5.39 21.73
N GLY A 76 -29.06 -5.67 22.25
CA GLY A 76 -28.37 -6.94 21.99
C GLY A 76 -29.14 -8.15 22.49
N TYR A 77 -29.78 -8.07 23.68
CA TYR A 77 -30.61 -9.14 24.22
C TYR A 77 -31.85 -9.39 23.37
N LYS A 78 -32.52 -8.31 22.96
CA LYS A 78 -33.67 -8.39 22.08
C LYS A 78 -33.36 -9.02 20.73
N LYS A 79 -32.19 -8.67 20.14
CA LYS A 79 -31.73 -9.33 18.90
C LYS A 79 -31.58 -10.85 19.07
N ILE A 80 -30.97 -11.30 20.18
CA ILE A 80 -30.80 -12.73 20.47
C ILE A 80 -32.15 -13.41 20.66
N LEU A 81 -33.07 -12.76 21.37
CA LEU A 81 -34.43 -13.26 21.59
C LEU A 81 -35.19 -13.43 20.26
N ASP A 82 -35.20 -12.39 19.44
CA ASP A 82 -35.87 -12.41 18.13
C ASP A 82 -35.26 -13.45 17.19
N THR A 83 -33.90 -13.60 17.23
CA THR A 83 -33.17 -14.65 16.49
C THR A 83 -33.61 -16.04 16.93
N CYS A 84 -33.68 -16.30 18.23
CA CYS A 84 -34.13 -17.59 18.77
C CYS A 84 -35.60 -17.85 18.45
N ALA A 85 -36.47 -16.84 18.50
CA ALA A 85 -37.86 -16.95 18.13
C ALA A 85 -38.03 -17.28 16.63
N GLN A 86 -37.23 -16.65 15.75
CA GLN A 86 -37.24 -16.95 14.32
C GLN A 86 -36.71 -18.37 14.06
N ALA A 87 -35.58 -18.72 14.64
CA ALA A 87 -35.01 -20.06 14.48
C ALA A 87 -35.94 -21.17 14.96
N LYS A 88 -36.69 -20.92 16.04
CA LYS A 88 -37.74 -21.84 16.51
C LYS A 88 -38.90 -21.99 15.50
N ARG A 89 -39.33 -20.90 14.86
CA ARG A 89 -40.37 -20.93 13.81
C ARG A 89 -39.91 -21.74 12.60
N ASP A 90 -38.60 -21.62 12.26
CA ASP A 90 -38.00 -22.34 11.16
C ASP A 90 -37.59 -23.80 11.51
N GLY A 91 -37.88 -24.25 12.75
CA GLY A 91 -37.68 -25.66 13.19
C GLY A 91 -36.30 -25.97 13.73
N TYR A 92 -35.43 -24.99 13.93
CA TYR A 92 -34.11 -25.21 14.51
C TYR A 92 -34.14 -25.32 16.02
N GLN A 93 -33.19 -26.09 16.56
CA GLN A 93 -32.99 -26.27 18.00
C GLN A 93 -31.82 -25.42 18.54
N TRP A 94 -30.92 -24.99 17.68
CA TRP A 94 -29.65 -24.37 18.02
C TRP A 94 -29.42 -23.09 17.24
N VAL A 95 -28.86 -22.08 17.93
CA VAL A 95 -28.43 -20.80 17.34
C VAL A 95 -27.01 -20.47 17.78
N TRP A 96 -26.24 -19.92 16.86
CA TRP A 96 -24.94 -19.32 17.16
C TRP A 96 -25.01 -17.81 17.01
N VAL A 97 -24.41 -17.10 17.99
CA VAL A 97 -24.28 -15.64 18.02
C VAL A 97 -22.88 -15.32 18.52
N ASP A 98 -22.10 -14.59 17.75
CA ASP A 98 -20.67 -14.32 17.99
C ASP A 98 -20.41 -13.51 19.28
N THR A 99 -21.36 -12.71 19.73
CA THR A 99 -21.23 -11.89 20.95
C THR A 99 -21.26 -12.75 22.20
N CYS A 100 -22.20 -13.68 22.33
CA CYS A 100 -22.43 -14.46 23.55
C CYS A 100 -22.01 -15.93 23.49
N CYS A 101 -21.76 -16.49 22.29
CA CYS A 101 -21.29 -17.86 22.14
C CYS A 101 -19.77 -18.02 22.26
N ILE A 102 -19.01 -16.91 22.24
CA ILE A 102 -17.55 -16.92 22.40
C ILE A 102 -17.16 -16.25 23.73
N ASP A 103 -16.40 -16.94 24.57
CA ASP A 103 -15.76 -16.31 25.74
C ASP A 103 -14.51 -15.54 25.30
N LYS A 104 -14.67 -14.25 25.01
CA LYS A 104 -13.58 -13.37 24.53
C LYS A 104 -12.49 -13.11 25.57
N ARG A 105 -12.70 -13.50 26.83
CA ARG A 105 -11.68 -13.43 27.89
C ARG A 105 -10.65 -14.55 27.76
N SER A 106 -11.01 -15.64 27.07
CA SER A 106 -10.12 -16.74 26.73
C SER A 106 -9.49 -16.49 25.36
N SER A 107 -8.19 -16.12 25.32
CA SER A 107 -7.47 -15.94 24.08
C SER A 107 -7.42 -17.19 23.20
N ALA A 108 -7.39 -18.36 23.81
CA ALA A 108 -7.41 -19.65 23.11
C ALA A 108 -8.76 -19.88 22.40
N GLU A 109 -9.89 -19.68 23.11
CA GLU A 109 -11.23 -19.81 22.54
C GLU A 109 -11.48 -18.78 21.43
N LEU A 110 -11.06 -17.54 21.65
CA LEU A 110 -11.16 -16.48 20.64
C LEU A 110 -10.38 -16.85 19.37
N SER A 111 -9.16 -17.36 19.54
CA SER A 111 -8.32 -17.77 18.41
C SER A 111 -8.94 -18.96 17.65
N GLU A 112 -9.48 -19.96 18.36
CA GLU A 112 -10.20 -21.08 17.74
C GLU A 112 -11.44 -20.57 16.99
N ALA A 113 -12.24 -19.70 17.61
CA ALA A 113 -13.44 -19.14 16.99
C ALA A 113 -13.13 -18.39 15.70
N ILE A 114 -12.13 -17.51 15.71
CA ILE A 114 -11.75 -16.71 14.53
C ILE A 114 -11.28 -17.62 13.39
N ASN A 115 -10.43 -18.61 13.64
CA ASN A 115 -9.97 -19.55 12.62
C ASN A 115 -11.09 -20.48 12.09
N SER A 116 -12.12 -20.72 12.89
CA SER A 116 -13.25 -21.60 12.53
C SER A 116 -14.47 -20.84 11.97
N MET A 117 -14.48 -19.51 12.09
CA MET A 117 -15.69 -18.70 11.85
C MET A 117 -16.26 -18.90 10.44
N TYR A 118 -15.41 -18.90 9.41
CA TYR A 118 -15.85 -19.14 8.03
C TYR A 118 -16.55 -20.49 7.90
N ARG A 119 -15.97 -21.55 8.48
CA ARG A 119 -16.55 -22.91 8.49
C ARG A 119 -17.88 -22.93 9.23
N TRP A 120 -17.99 -22.26 10.39
CA TRP A 120 -19.25 -22.20 11.15
C TRP A 120 -20.36 -21.49 10.38
N TYR A 121 -20.03 -20.42 9.63
CA TYR A 121 -21.00 -19.80 8.73
C TYR A 121 -21.33 -20.71 7.54
N ALA A 122 -20.37 -21.39 6.97
CA ALA A 122 -20.59 -22.31 5.84
C ALA A 122 -21.47 -23.52 6.21
N ASN A 123 -21.28 -24.10 7.42
CA ASN A 123 -22.01 -25.26 7.91
C ASN A 123 -23.40 -24.90 8.46
N SER A 124 -23.70 -23.62 8.68
CA SER A 124 -25.02 -23.19 9.17
C SER A 124 -26.12 -23.50 8.15
N ARG A 125 -27.28 -23.93 8.63
CA ARG A 125 -28.47 -24.19 7.78
C ARG A 125 -29.09 -22.90 7.26
N VAL A 126 -29.01 -21.84 8.05
CA VAL A 126 -29.48 -20.49 7.69
C VAL A 126 -28.67 -19.44 8.45
N CYS A 127 -28.33 -18.35 7.75
CA CYS A 127 -27.75 -17.15 8.33
C CYS A 127 -28.81 -16.04 8.32
N TYR A 128 -29.19 -15.56 9.49
CA TYR A 128 -30.06 -14.40 9.64
C TYR A 128 -29.21 -13.14 9.73
N VAL A 129 -29.33 -12.26 8.75
CA VAL A 129 -28.65 -10.96 8.72
C VAL A 129 -29.59 -9.91 9.26
N TYR A 130 -29.24 -9.32 10.40
CA TYR A 130 -30.01 -8.23 11.01
C TYR A 130 -29.46 -6.87 10.60
N LEU A 131 -30.27 -6.11 9.85
CA LEU A 131 -29.97 -4.76 9.38
C LEU A 131 -30.67 -3.75 10.30
N HIS A 132 -29.97 -3.28 11.32
CA HIS A 132 -30.52 -2.42 12.38
C HIS A 132 -30.98 -1.03 11.88
N ASP A 133 -30.46 -0.60 10.75
CA ASP A 133 -30.65 0.70 10.11
C ASP A 133 -31.58 0.65 8.89
N VAL A 134 -32.13 -0.52 8.54
CA VAL A 134 -33.15 -0.67 7.48
C VAL A 134 -34.54 -0.69 8.10
N HIS A 135 -35.42 0.21 7.63
CA HIS A 135 -36.75 0.40 8.21
C HIS A 135 -37.80 -0.52 7.58
N ASP A 136 -37.92 -0.50 6.27
CA ASP A 136 -39.04 -1.18 5.57
C ASP A 136 -38.50 -2.27 4.62
N SER A 137 -38.16 -1.92 3.39
CA SER A 137 -37.68 -2.84 2.37
C SER A 137 -36.14 -2.79 2.21
N PHE A 138 -35.60 -3.82 1.60
CA PHE A 138 -34.15 -3.85 1.28
C PHE A 138 -33.82 -2.71 0.30
N PRO A 139 -32.78 -1.89 0.60
CA PRO A 139 -32.41 -0.74 -0.23
C PRO A 139 -31.90 -1.20 -1.61
N THR A 140 -32.49 -0.67 -2.66
CA THR A 140 -32.11 -0.99 -4.05
C THR A 140 -31.24 0.06 -4.70
N ARG A 141 -31.07 1.23 -4.06
CA ARG A 141 -30.24 2.35 -4.53
C ARG A 141 -29.39 2.89 -3.39
N MET A 142 -28.26 3.44 -3.75
CA MET A 142 -27.37 4.13 -2.82
C MET A 142 -28.07 5.42 -2.32
N ASP A 143 -28.09 5.62 -1.02
CA ASP A 143 -28.60 6.83 -0.38
C ASP A 143 -27.63 7.31 0.71
N GLY A 144 -26.82 8.31 0.38
CA GLY A 144 -25.85 8.90 1.30
C GLY A 144 -26.47 9.76 2.41
N LYS A 145 -27.78 10.08 2.33
CA LYS A 145 -28.49 10.78 3.41
C LYS A 145 -29.01 9.79 4.45
N GLU A 146 -29.53 8.66 4.00
CA GLU A 146 -30.01 7.59 4.88
C GLU A 146 -28.84 6.83 5.52
N TYR A 147 -27.77 6.55 4.75
CA TYR A 147 -26.59 5.77 5.21
C TYR A 147 -25.28 6.57 5.06
N PRO A 148 -25.10 7.69 5.80
CA PRO A 148 -23.95 8.60 5.61
C PRO A 148 -22.59 8.00 6.04
N LYS A 149 -22.60 6.96 6.87
CA LYS A 149 -21.40 6.36 7.46
C LYS A 149 -20.84 5.16 6.66
N SER A 150 -21.51 4.76 5.58
CA SER A 150 -21.27 3.51 4.87
C SER A 150 -21.49 3.61 3.36
N ASP A 151 -21.01 4.70 2.77
CA ASP A 151 -21.08 4.95 1.32
C ASP A 151 -22.50 4.82 0.74
N GLY A 152 -23.53 5.20 1.53
CA GLY A 152 -24.93 5.19 1.09
C GLY A 152 -25.60 3.81 1.10
N TRP A 153 -25.07 2.85 1.83
CA TRP A 153 -25.64 1.51 2.03
C TRP A 153 -25.73 1.17 3.52
N PRO A 154 -26.58 0.22 3.93
CA PRO A 154 -26.67 -0.18 5.33
C PRO A 154 -25.30 -0.49 5.94
N GLU A 155 -25.07 -0.04 7.17
CA GLU A 155 -23.76 -0.11 7.84
C GLU A 155 -23.19 -1.54 7.93
N TRP A 156 -24.04 -2.56 7.87
CA TRP A 156 -23.62 -3.96 7.84
C TRP A 156 -22.66 -4.26 6.67
N PHE A 157 -22.87 -3.64 5.49
CA PHE A 157 -22.03 -3.85 4.31
C PHE A 157 -20.65 -3.21 4.42
N SER A 158 -20.45 -2.26 5.33
CA SER A 158 -19.16 -1.61 5.56
C SER A 158 -18.24 -2.38 6.51
N ARG A 159 -18.75 -3.40 7.21
CA ARG A 159 -17.96 -4.17 8.19
C ARG A 159 -17.10 -5.24 7.51
N GLY A 160 -15.84 -5.42 8.03
CA GLY A 160 -14.91 -6.43 7.50
C GLY A 160 -15.44 -7.85 7.63
N TRP A 161 -15.85 -8.24 8.83
CA TRP A 161 -16.30 -9.60 9.16
C TRP A 161 -17.53 -10.06 8.37
N THR A 162 -18.47 -9.14 8.09
CA THR A 162 -19.72 -9.47 7.40
C THR A 162 -19.52 -9.95 5.95
N LEU A 163 -18.32 -9.78 5.37
CA LEU A 163 -18.02 -10.31 4.03
C LEU A 163 -18.06 -11.83 4.02
N GLN A 164 -17.36 -12.47 4.95
CA GLN A 164 -17.41 -13.94 5.07
C GLN A 164 -18.78 -14.44 5.55
N GLU A 165 -19.47 -13.68 6.40
CA GLU A 165 -20.80 -13.98 6.89
C GLU A 165 -21.86 -13.96 5.77
N MET A 166 -21.62 -13.16 4.71
CA MET A 166 -22.44 -13.14 3.51
C MET A 166 -22.10 -14.27 2.53
N ILE A 167 -20.81 -14.54 2.33
CA ILE A 167 -20.37 -15.47 1.27
C ILE A 167 -20.47 -16.92 1.72
N ALA A 168 -20.02 -17.24 2.94
CA ALA A 168 -19.87 -18.63 3.41
C ALA A 168 -21.21 -19.38 3.51
N PRO A 169 -22.30 -18.85 4.10
CA PRO A 169 -23.54 -19.60 4.20
C PRO A 169 -24.22 -19.79 2.84
N SER A 170 -24.79 -20.95 2.62
CA SER A 170 -25.58 -21.23 1.41
C SER A 170 -26.94 -20.52 1.41
N ASN A 171 -27.54 -20.34 2.58
CA ASN A 171 -28.84 -19.70 2.80
C ASN A 171 -28.67 -18.46 3.71
N VAL A 172 -28.88 -17.28 3.19
CA VAL A 172 -28.83 -16.00 3.94
C VAL A 172 -30.14 -15.26 3.77
N GLN A 173 -30.77 -14.91 4.87
CA GLN A 173 -32.01 -14.13 4.92
C GLN A 173 -31.76 -12.80 5.60
N PHE A 174 -32.21 -11.72 4.99
CA PHE A 174 -32.05 -10.36 5.51
C PHE A 174 -33.30 -9.90 6.26
N PHE A 175 -33.11 -9.40 7.46
CA PHE A 175 -34.16 -8.87 8.32
C PHE A 175 -33.90 -7.37 8.59
N ASN A 176 -34.95 -6.58 8.52
CA ASN A 176 -34.89 -5.16 8.89
C ASN A 176 -34.91 -4.97 10.42
N LYS A 177 -34.88 -3.70 10.89
CA LYS A 177 -34.90 -3.36 12.32
C LYS A 177 -36.10 -3.90 13.10
N ASN A 178 -37.22 -4.15 12.42
CA ASN A 178 -38.47 -4.69 13.00
C ASN A 178 -38.53 -6.23 12.90
N TRP A 179 -37.41 -6.88 12.54
CA TRP A 179 -37.29 -8.32 12.37
C TRP A 179 -38.24 -8.89 11.31
N THR A 180 -38.54 -8.07 10.29
CA THR A 180 -39.28 -8.50 9.11
C THR A 180 -38.29 -8.93 8.03
N CYS A 181 -38.50 -10.10 7.43
CA CYS A 181 -37.69 -10.58 6.32
C CYS A 181 -37.89 -9.67 5.09
N VAL A 182 -36.80 -9.12 4.59
CA VAL A 182 -36.75 -8.19 3.44
C VAL A 182 -36.09 -8.78 2.20
N GLY A 183 -35.77 -10.06 2.23
CA GLY A 183 -35.26 -10.82 1.10
C GLY A 183 -34.19 -11.85 1.48
N ASP A 184 -33.77 -12.62 0.51
CA ASP A 184 -32.67 -13.59 0.64
C ASP A 184 -31.52 -13.29 -0.31
N LYS A 185 -30.37 -13.93 -0.05
CA LYS A 185 -29.13 -13.72 -0.81
C LYS A 185 -29.28 -14.01 -2.30
N LYS A 186 -30.04 -15.03 -2.68
CA LYS A 186 -30.20 -15.45 -4.08
C LYS A 186 -31.08 -14.46 -4.84
N MET A 187 -32.19 -14.05 -4.20
CA MET A 187 -33.12 -13.08 -4.76
C MET A 187 -32.48 -11.68 -4.90
N LEU A 188 -31.65 -11.30 -3.94
CA LEU A 188 -30.97 -10.00 -3.90
C LEU A 188 -29.60 -9.99 -4.58
N ALA A 189 -29.16 -11.09 -5.21
CA ALA A 189 -27.79 -11.25 -5.70
C ALA A 189 -27.32 -10.10 -6.60
N GLY A 190 -28.14 -9.61 -7.54
CA GLY A 190 -27.78 -8.49 -8.40
C GLY A 190 -27.61 -7.16 -7.63
N THR A 191 -28.40 -6.93 -6.59
CA THR A 191 -28.23 -5.76 -5.72
C THR A 191 -27.00 -5.89 -4.83
N LEU A 192 -26.78 -7.07 -4.26
CA LEU A 192 -25.59 -7.38 -3.45
C LEU A 192 -24.30 -7.23 -4.24
N THR A 193 -24.28 -7.65 -5.52
CA THR A 193 -23.14 -7.44 -6.42
C THR A 193 -22.83 -5.96 -6.61
N ARG A 194 -23.84 -5.11 -6.77
CA ARG A 194 -23.65 -3.65 -6.89
C ARG A 194 -23.09 -3.02 -5.60
N ILE A 195 -23.51 -3.51 -4.45
CA ILE A 195 -23.06 -3.01 -3.13
C ILE A 195 -21.62 -3.44 -2.84
N THR A 196 -21.32 -4.71 -3.10
CA THR A 196 -20.12 -5.37 -2.55
C THR A 196 -19.04 -5.65 -3.57
N GLY A 197 -19.35 -5.60 -4.87
CA GLY A 197 -18.46 -6.04 -5.94
C GLY A 197 -18.31 -7.57 -6.04
N VAL A 198 -18.96 -8.35 -5.17
CA VAL A 198 -18.93 -9.82 -5.23
C VAL A 198 -19.79 -10.28 -6.40
N PRO A 199 -19.27 -11.08 -7.35
CA PRO A 199 -20.05 -11.56 -8.50
C PRO A 199 -21.27 -12.39 -8.08
N GLU A 200 -22.38 -12.23 -8.82
CA GLU A 200 -23.63 -12.99 -8.54
C GLU A 200 -23.41 -14.49 -8.44
N ARG A 201 -22.53 -15.05 -9.27
CA ARG A 201 -22.16 -16.46 -9.22
C ARG A 201 -21.65 -16.87 -7.83
N ILE A 202 -20.75 -16.08 -7.26
CA ILE A 202 -20.18 -16.34 -5.94
C ILE A 202 -21.24 -16.21 -4.84
N LEU A 203 -22.14 -15.23 -4.96
CA LEU A 203 -23.26 -15.07 -4.01
C LEU A 203 -24.23 -16.26 -4.05
N LYS A 204 -24.46 -16.84 -5.24
CA LYS A 204 -25.40 -17.94 -5.44
C LYS A 204 -24.80 -19.33 -5.13
N GLU A 205 -23.53 -19.54 -5.47
CA GLU A 205 -22.87 -20.86 -5.48
C GLU A 205 -21.75 -21.00 -4.43
N GLY A 206 -21.31 -19.87 -3.83
CA GLY A 206 -20.16 -19.83 -2.92
C GLY A 206 -18.81 -19.81 -3.66
N LEU A 207 -17.73 -20.06 -2.93
CA LEU A 207 -16.36 -20.06 -3.46
C LEU A 207 -15.92 -21.41 -4.08
N GLY A 208 -16.81 -22.42 -4.12
CA GLY A 208 -16.53 -23.73 -4.70
C GLY A 208 -16.34 -23.68 -6.21
N GLY A 209 -15.64 -24.68 -6.75
CA GLY A 209 -15.42 -24.82 -8.19
C GLY A 209 -14.40 -23.82 -8.75
N ASN A 210 -14.87 -22.84 -9.52
CA ASN A 210 -14.01 -21.84 -10.13
C ASN A 210 -13.72 -20.69 -9.14
N ARG A 211 -12.77 -20.89 -8.24
CA ARG A 211 -12.42 -19.91 -7.18
C ARG A 211 -11.86 -18.63 -7.80
N PRO A 212 -12.32 -17.45 -7.37
CA PRO A 212 -11.74 -16.17 -7.78
C PRO A 212 -10.27 -16.05 -7.35
N CYS A 213 -9.50 -15.27 -8.09
CA CYS A 213 -8.11 -15.02 -7.71
C CYS A 213 -8.01 -14.19 -6.40
N VAL A 214 -6.84 -14.24 -5.77
CA VAL A 214 -6.57 -13.55 -4.50
C VAL A 214 -6.88 -12.05 -4.59
N ALA A 215 -6.42 -11.38 -5.66
CA ALA A 215 -6.67 -9.95 -5.84
C ALA A 215 -8.17 -9.61 -5.92
N GLN A 216 -8.95 -10.46 -6.56
CA GLN A 216 -10.40 -10.29 -6.67
C GLN A 216 -11.09 -10.43 -5.30
N ILE A 217 -10.71 -11.46 -4.51
CA ILE A 217 -11.25 -11.65 -3.15
C ILE A 217 -10.88 -10.47 -2.26
N LEU A 218 -9.62 -9.99 -2.31
CA LEU A 218 -9.16 -8.85 -1.53
C LEU A 218 -9.87 -7.55 -1.94
N SER A 219 -10.26 -7.41 -3.21
CA SER A 219 -10.99 -6.24 -3.69
C SER A 219 -12.37 -6.06 -3.02
N TRP A 220 -13.04 -7.16 -2.66
CA TRP A 220 -14.33 -7.10 -1.97
C TRP A 220 -14.24 -6.57 -0.54
N ALA A 221 -13.04 -6.67 0.06
CA ALA A 221 -12.75 -6.14 1.38
C ALA A 221 -12.21 -4.70 1.36
N ALA A 222 -11.86 -4.18 0.19
CA ALA A 222 -11.13 -2.92 0.05
C ALA A 222 -11.79 -1.72 0.75
N LYS A 223 -13.12 -1.62 0.67
CA LYS A 223 -13.91 -0.53 1.26
C LYS A 223 -14.48 -0.85 2.66
N ARG A 224 -14.23 -2.05 3.18
CA ARG A 224 -14.77 -2.46 4.47
C ARG A 224 -13.87 -2.00 5.60
N MET A 225 -14.44 -1.80 6.77
CA MET A 225 -13.78 -1.29 7.96
C MET A 225 -13.89 -2.29 9.12
N THR A 226 -12.91 -2.27 9.99
CA THR A 226 -12.88 -3.05 11.22
C THR A 226 -12.54 -2.16 12.40
N THR A 227 -12.98 -2.52 13.60
CA THR A 227 -12.66 -1.77 14.81
C THR A 227 -11.17 -1.92 15.17
N ARG A 228 -10.63 -3.14 15.01
CA ARG A 228 -9.20 -3.40 15.17
C ARG A 228 -8.52 -3.48 13.80
N VAL A 229 -7.33 -2.94 13.70
CA VAL A 229 -6.56 -2.92 12.44
C VAL A 229 -6.26 -4.34 11.97
N GLU A 230 -5.93 -5.24 12.90
CA GLU A 230 -5.61 -6.63 12.63
C GLU A 230 -6.77 -7.40 12.02
N ASP A 231 -8.01 -7.06 12.40
CA ASP A 231 -9.22 -7.71 11.87
C ASP A 231 -9.41 -7.47 10.37
N ARG A 232 -8.74 -6.47 9.79
CA ARG A 232 -8.68 -6.31 8.32
C ARG A 232 -8.06 -7.53 7.63
N ALA A 233 -7.13 -8.19 8.33
CA ALA A 233 -6.52 -9.43 7.87
C ALA A 233 -7.32 -10.66 8.33
N TYR A 234 -7.65 -10.71 9.62
CA TYR A 234 -8.25 -11.92 10.21
C TYR A 234 -9.63 -12.24 9.64
N SER A 235 -10.43 -11.23 9.29
CA SER A 235 -11.73 -11.42 8.63
C SER A 235 -11.65 -12.01 7.21
N LEU A 236 -10.44 -12.10 6.63
CA LEU A 236 -10.21 -12.61 5.28
C LEU A 236 -9.65 -14.04 5.25
N MET A 237 -9.18 -14.57 6.40
CA MET A 237 -8.52 -15.85 6.45
C MET A 237 -9.36 -16.99 5.86
N GLY A 238 -10.61 -17.11 6.27
CA GLY A 238 -11.50 -18.15 5.77
C GLY A 238 -11.86 -18.00 4.29
N LEU A 239 -11.99 -16.74 3.81
CA LEU A 239 -12.22 -16.47 2.38
C LEU A 239 -11.02 -16.87 1.51
N LEU A 240 -9.80 -16.79 2.05
CA LEU A 240 -8.55 -17.07 1.37
C LEU A 240 -8.00 -18.48 1.68
N ASP A 241 -8.72 -19.24 2.52
CA ASP A 241 -8.37 -20.61 2.92
C ASP A 241 -7.00 -20.72 3.59
N VAL A 242 -6.73 -19.80 4.52
CA VAL A 242 -5.50 -19.75 5.30
C VAL A 242 -5.81 -19.68 6.79
N ASN A 243 -4.92 -20.24 7.60
CA ASN A 243 -4.98 -20.17 9.06
C ASN A 243 -3.69 -19.55 9.59
N MET A 244 -3.81 -18.64 10.53
CA MET A 244 -2.65 -18.06 11.20
C MET A 244 -2.92 -17.69 12.65
N PRO A 245 -1.89 -17.64 13.53
CA PRO A 245 -2.05 -17.21 14.91
C PRO A 245 -2.55 -15.77 15.01
N MET A 246 -3.45 -15.50 15.97
CA MET A 246 -3.95 -14.15 16.27
C MET A 246 -2.96 -13.42 17.16
N LEU A 247 -2.38 -12.35 16.69
CA LEU A 247 -1.42 -11.52 17.41
C LEU A 247 -1.95 -10.07 17.48
N TYR A 248 -2.95 -9.84 18.30
CA TYR A 248 -3.44 -8.47 18.49
C TYR A 248 -2.35 -7.58 19.09
N GLY A 249 -2.20 -6.40 18.55
CA GLY A 249 -1.13 -5.46 18.85
C GLY A 249 -0.03 -5.38 17.75
N GLU A 250 -0.06 -6.27 16.75
CA GLU A 250 0.88 -6.22 15.63
C GLU A 250 0.49 -5.17 14.55
N GLY A 251 -0.73 -4.62 14.62
CA GLY A 251 -1.22 -3.61 13.70
C GLY A 251 -1.24 -4.07 12.24
N LYS A 252 -0.75 -3.24 11.33
CA LYS A 252 -0.73 -3.53 9.88
C LYS A 252 0.06 -4.78 9.50
N LYS A 253 0.97 -5.26 10.36
CA LYS A 253 1.75 -6.48 10.10
C LYS A 253 0.86 -7.72 9.97
N ALA A 254 -0.34 -7.72 10.56
CA ALA A 254 -1.32 -8.79 10.39
C ALA A 254 -1.65 -9.03 8.90
N PHE A 255 -1.83 -7.96 8.11
CA PHE A 255 -2.14 -8.09 6.70
C PHE A 255 -0.93 -8.53 5.85
N HIS A 256 0.29 -8.13 6.21
CA HIS A 256 1.51 -8.68 5.59
C HIS A 256 1.65 -10.18 5.88
N ARG A 257 1.41 -10.61 7.13
CA ARG A 257 1.42 -12.04 7.48
C ARG A 257 0.38 -12.84 6.72
N LEU A 258 -0.84 -12.31 6.59
CA LEU A 258 -1.88 -12.95 5.78
C LEU A 258 -1.40 -13.18 4.34
N GLN A 259 -0.81 -12.16 3.70
CA GLN A 259 -0.28 -12.29 2.35
C GLN A 259 0.85 -13.33 2.26
N LEU A 260 1.72 -13.40 3.25
CA LEU A 260 2.78 -14.42 3.30
C LEU A 260 2.22 -15.83 3.47
N GLU A 261 1.16 -16.02 4.26
CA GLU A 261 0.49 -17.33 4.38
C GLU A 261 -0.20 -17.73 3.06
N ILE A 262 -0.81 -16.78 2.35
CA ILE A 262 -1.38 -17.03 1.01
C ILE A 262 -0.28 -17.45 0.04
N ILE A 263 0.86 -16.77 0.02
CA ILE A 263 2.01 -17.07 -0.84
C ILE A 263 2.56 -18.48 -0.56
N ARG A 264 2.51 -18.93 0.69
CA ARG A 264 2.98 -20.28 1.08
C ARG A 264 2.06 -21.40 0.58
N THR A 265 0.78 -21.12 0.41
CA THR A 265 -0.25 -22.12 0.10
C THR A 265 -0.79 -22.03 -1.32
N SER A 266 -0.51 -20.93 -2.03
CA SER A 266 -1.05 -20.64 -3.36
C SER A 266 0.03 -20.10 -4.29
N ASN A 267 -0.09 -20.44 -5.58
CA ASN A 267 0.75 -19.91 -6.67
C ASN A 267 0.11 -18.70 -7.39
N ASP A 268 -0.88 -18.08 -6.77
CA ASP A 268 -1.65 -16.98 -7.34
C ASP A 268 -0.86 -15.66 -7.28
N GLN A 269 -0.23 -15.29 -8.40
CA GLN A 269 0.55 -14.06 -8.52
C GLN A 269 -0.31 -12.79 -8.58
N SER A 270 -1.64 -12.89 -8.65
CA SER A 270 -2.52 -11.72 -8.57
C SER A 270 -2.38 -10.97 -7.24
N ILE A 271 -1.86 -11.63 -6.19
CA ILE A 271 -1.53 -11.00 -4.91
C ILE A 271 -0.61 -9.80 -5.05
N PHE A 272 0.17 -9.71 -6.12
CA PHE A 272 1.05 -8.59 -6.42
C PHE A 272 0.39 -7.52 -7.31
N ALA A 273 -0.85 -7.70 -7.75
CA ALA A 273 -1.54 -6.81 -8.70
C ALA A 273 -2.13 -5.54 -8.07
N TRP A 274 -1.93 -5.31 -6.78
CA TRP A 274 -2.46 -4.16 -6.08
C TRP A 274 -1.94 -2.82 -6.62
N THR A 275 -2.71 -1.75 -6.44
CA THR A 275 -2.37 -0.39 -6.88
C THR A 275 -2.56 0.59 -5.73
N SER A 276 -1.88 1.72 -5.77
CA SER A 276 -2.09 2.82 -4.82
C SER A 276 -2.63 4.04 -5.54
N ASN A 277 -3.60 4.69 -4.93
CA ASN A 277 -4.16 5.95 -5.43
C ASN A 277 -3.32 7.18 -5.04
N SER A 278 -2.18 6.99 -4.35
CA SER A 278 -1.31 8.11 -3.99
C SER A 278 -0.67 8.71 -5.23
N LEU A 279 -0.78 10.03 -5.34
CA LEU A 279 -0.09 10.80 -6.36
C LEU A 279 1.42 10.81 -6.09
N GLY A 280 2.21 10.56 -7.14
CA GLY A 280 3.66 10.64 -7.09
C GLY A 280 4.40 9.31 -7.09
N CYS A 281 5.65 9.34 -7.53
CA CYS A 281 6.53 8.19 -7.59
C CYS A 281 7.04 7.84 -6.19
N ARG A 282 6.80 6.62 -5.74
CA ARG A 282 7.31 6.12 -4.46
C ARG A 282 7.66 4.64 -4.53
N THR A 283 8.59 4.26 -3.68
CA THR A 283 8.96 2.84 -3.50
C THR A 283 8.20 2.23 -2.33
N SER A 284 7.89 0.95 -2.45
CA SER A 284 7.24 0.16 -1.41
C SER A 284 7.77 -1.28 -1.45
N ASN A 285 7.56 -2.04 -0.38
CA ASN A 285 7.74 -3.48 -0.47
C ASN A 285 6.73 -4.11 -1.45
N ILE A 286 6.88 -5.40 -1.76
CA ILE A 286 6.00 -6.08 -2.73
C ILE A 286 4.62 -6.39 -2.17
N LEU A 287 4.46 -6.45 -0.85
CA LEU A 287 3.19 -6.71 -0.19
C LEU A 287 2.39 -5.40 -0.02
N ALA A 288 1.09 -5.48 -0.09
CA ALA A 288 0.21 -4.36 0.18
C ALA A 288 0.06 -4.11 1.69
N ASP A 289 0.00 -2.85 2.11
CA ASP A 289 -0.18 -2.49 3.52
C ASP A 289 -1.62 -2.67 4.02
N ASP A 290 -2.59 -2.67 3.11
CA ASP A 290 -4.02 -2.71 3.44
C ASP A 290 -4.85 -3.26 2.26
N PRO A 291 -5.97 -3.98 2.51
CA PRO A 291 -6.87 -4.44 1.46
C PRO A 291 -7.36 -3.35 0.52
N SER A 292 -7.42 -2.08 0.94
CA SER A 292 -7.86 -0.97 0.08
C SER A 292 -7.01 -0.79 -1.18
N PHE A 293 -5.75 -1.24 -1.16
CA PHE A 293 -4.89 -1.22 -2.35
C PHE A 293 -5.37 -2.16 -3.48
N PHE A 294 -6.26 -3.10 -3.16
CA PHE A 294 -6.90 -3.99 -4.15
C PHE A 294 -8.22 -3.46 -4.70
N GLN A 295 -8.62 -2.22 -4.39
CA GLN A 295 -9.91 -1.64 -4.79
C GLN A 295 -10.22 -1.78 -6.29
N ASN A 296 -9.22 -1.68 -7.15
CA ASN A 296 -9.36 -1.75 -8.60
C ASN A 296 -9.16 -3.17 -9.17
N CYS A 297 -9.12 -4.19 -8.32
CA CYS A 297 -8.75 -5.56 -8.72
C CYS A 297 -9.97 -6.50 -8.95
N SER A 298 -11.21 -5.98 -8.89
CA SER A 298 -12.43 -6.80 -9.00
C SER A 298 -12.58 -7.55 -10.34
N GLY A 299 -11.97 -7.03 -11.40
CA GLY A 299 -11.99 -7.64 -12.75
C GLY A 299 -10.67 -8.33 -13.13
N ILE A 300 -9.81 -8.66 -12.18
CA ILE A 300 -8.58 -9.41 -12.46
C ILE A 300 -8.89 -10.91 -12.51
N GLU A 301 -8.36 -11.58 -13.52
CA GLU A 301 -8.48 -13.03 -13.71
C GLU A 301 -7.08 -13.64 -13.88
N LEU A 302 -6.89 -14.85 -13.37
CA LEU A 302 -5.65 -15.60 -13.60
C LEU A 302 -5.60 -16.10 -15.04
N MET A 303 -4.40 -16.07 -15.60
CA MET A 303 -4.09 -16.72 -16.88
C MET A 303 -3.43 -18.07 -16.61
N GLY A 304 -3.83 -19.08 -17.38
CA GLY A 304 -3.10 -20.35 -17.42
C GLY A 304 -1.68 -20.17 -17.95
N TYR A 305 -0.78 -21.11 -17.61
CA TYR A 305 0.61 -21.07 -18.08
C TYR A 305 0.71 -20.91 -19.61
N ASP A 306 0.02 -21.78 -20.37
CA ASP A 306 0.07 -21.77 -21.85
C ASP A 306 -0.45 -20.46 -22.42
N GLU A 307 -1.52 -19.92 -21.85
CA GLU A 307 -2.09 -18.64 -22.27
C GLU A 307 -1.12 -17.49 -22.01
N PHE A 308 -0.47 -17.48 -20.85
CA PHE A 308 0.52 -16.47 -20.52
C PHE A 308 1.76 -16.56 -21.41
N ILE A 309 2.26 -17.78 -21.67
CA ILE A 309 3.38 -17.99 -22.59
C ILE A 309 3.03 -17.59 -24.04
N GLN A 310 1.81 -17.86 -24.48
CA GLN A 310 1.35 -17.41 -25.80
C GLN A 310 1.34 -15.88 -25.89
N PHE A 311 0.88 -15.19 -24.85
CA PHE A 311 0.98 -13.74 -24.78
C PHE A 311 2.45 -13.29 -24.83
N VAL A 312 3.32 -13.93 -24.06
CA VAL A 312 4.74 -13.60 -23.96
C VAL A 312 5.46 -13.80 -25.30
N ARG A 313 5.13 -14.84 -26.07
CA ARG A 313 5.67 -15.08 -27.43
C ARG A 313 5.45 -13.91 -28.40
N ASN A 314 4.38 -13.16 -28.23
CA ASN A 314 4.11 -11.96 -29.01
C ASN A 314 4.96 -10.75 -28.59
N GLU A 315 5.57 -10.81 -27.40
CA GLU A 315 6.33 -9.70 -26.81
C GLU A 315 7.85 -9.97 -26.74
N ILE A 316 8.29 -11.26 -26.84
CA ILE A 316 9.69 -11.65 -26.71
C ILE A 316 10.09 -12.68 -27.79
N PRO A 317 11.34 -12.63 -28.30
CA PRO A 317 11.88 -13.64 -29.21
C PRO A 317 11.87 -15.05 -28.60
N GLU A 318 11.52 -16.05 -29.42
CA GLU A 318 11.32 -17.44 -28.98
C GLU A 318 12.59 -18.06 -28.36
N GLU A 319 13.77 -17.65 -28.80
CA GLU A 319 15.08 -18.08 -28.28
C GLU A 319 15.26 -17.77 -26.78
N LYS A 320 14.52 -16.80 -26.24
CA LYS A 320 14.57 -16.38 -24.83
C LYS A 320 13.52 -17.09 -23.95
N LEU A 321 12.59 -17.80 -24.58
CA LEU A 321 11.50 -18.53 -23.88
C LEU A 321 11.89 -19.93 -23.42
N SER A 322 12.87 -20.55 -24.08
CA SER A 322 13.30 -21.95 -23.84
C SER A 322 13.93 -22.22 -22.47
N LEU A 323 14.07 -21.18 -21.63
CA LEU A 323 14.71 -21.25 -20.31
C LEU A 323 13.71 -21.41 -19.15
N ILE A 324 12.40 -21.53 -19.43
CA ILE A 324 11.38 -21.56 -18.37
C ILE A 324 10.84 -22.98 -18.27
N ASP A 325 11.13 -23.59 -17.13
CA ASP A 325 10.47 -24.81 -16.72
C ASP A 325 9.08 -24.47 -16.17
N GLN A 326 8.05 -25.17 -16.70
CA GLN A 326 6.67 -24.99 -16.26
C GLN A 326 6.51 -25.21 -14.75
N ASP A 327 7.22 -26.19 -14.20
CA ASP A 327 7.17 -26.51 -12.78
C ASP A 327 7.76 -25.40 -11.91
N SER A 328 8.75 -24.67 -12.41
CA SER A 328 9.39 -23.55 -11.71
C SER A 328 8.59 -22.25 -11.79
N PHE A 329 7.72 -22.08 -12.79
CA PHE A 329 6.97 -20.85 -13.03
C PHE A 329 5.93 -20.57 -11.93
N GLY A 330 5.29 -21.62 -11.39
CA GLY A 330 4.27 -21.53 -10.35
C GLY A 330 4.80 -21.50 -8.92
N VAL A 331 6.12 -21.61 -8.71
CA VAL A 331 6.71 -21.74 -7.38
C VAL A 331 7.45 -20.47 -6.99
N PHE A 332 7.04 -19.85 -5.88
CA PHE A 332 7.72 -18.67 -5.35
C PHE A 332 7.88 -18.72 -3.82
N PRO A 333 8.89 -19.45 -3.32
CA PRO A 333 9.14 -19.61 -1.90
C PRO A 333 9.55 -18.29 -1.23
N THR A 334 9.11 -18.12 0.01
CA THR A 334 9.55 -17.03 0.88
C THR A 334 10.87 -17.38 1.56
N THR A 335 11.81 -16.44 1.54
CA THR A 335 13.11 -16.56 2.19
C THR A 335 13.38 -15.33 3.05
N ASN A 336 14.43 -15.37 3.90
CA ASN A 336 14.88 -14.20 4.66
C ASN A 336 15.39 -13.05 3.76
N ARG A 337 15.71 -13.32 2.50
CA ARG A 337 16.11 -12.31 1.52
C ARG A 337 14.92 -11.65 0.83
N GLY A 338 13.85 -12.41 0.57
CA GLY A 338 12.69 -11.96 -0.17
C GLY A 338 11.87 -13.13 -0.71
N ILE A 339 10.84 -12.84 -1.48
CA ILE A 339 10.06 -13.84 -2.23
C ILE A 339 10.84 -14.15 -3.50
N HIS A 340 11.28 -15.38 -3.63
CA HIS A 340 12.05 -15.86 -4.77
C HIS A 340 11.11 -16.29 -5.89
N ILE A 341 11.15 -15.65 -7.04
CA ILE A 341 10.16 -15.84 -8.11
C ILE A 341 10.78 -15.75 -9.50
N TRP A 342 10.25 -16.54 -10.43
CA TRP A 342 10.45 -16.33 -11.86
C TRP A 342 9.42 -15.33 -12.39
N ILE A 343 9.89 -14.24 -12.97
CA ILE A 343 9.02 -13.18 -13.48
C ILE A 343 9.58 -12.60 -14.79
N LEU A 344 8.69 -12.27 -15.71
CA LEU A 344 9.05 -11.57 -16.94
C LEU A 344 9.31 -10.11 -16.66
N LEU A 345 10.50 -9.63 -16.98
CA LEU A 345 10.94 -8.25 -16.78
C LEU A 345 11.32 -7.60 -18.10
N SER A 346 10.77 -6.40 -18.35
CA SER A 346 11.20 -5.50 -19.42
C SER A 346 11.90 -4.28 -18.79
N PRO A 347 13.17 -4.01 -19.11
CA PRO A 347 13.87 -2.84 -18.59
C PRO A 347 13.25 -1.56 -19.15
N TYR A 348 13.30 -0.49 -18.39
CA TYR A 348 13.03 0.85 -18.89
C TYR A 348 14.12 1.31 -19.85
N ARG A 349 13.77 2.18 -20.82
CA ARG A 349 14.66 2.57 -21.91
C ARG A 349 15.99 3.16 -21.42
N ASP A 350 15.95 3.96 -20.36
CA ASP A 350 17.12 4.74 -19.93
C ASP A 350 17.48 4.43 -18.46
N SER A 351 17.32 3.15 -18.06
CA SER A 351 17.61 2.73 -16.69
C SER A 351 17.97 1.25 -16.58
N ASP A 352 19.00 0.96 -15.83
CA ASP A 352 19.43 -0.40 -15.49
C ASP A 352 18.76 -0.93 -14.21
N SER A 353 18.12 -0.04 -13.44
CA SER A 353 17.51 -0.39 -12.15
C SER A 353 15.99 -0.49 -12.20
N PHE A 354 15.30 0.04 -13.23
CA PHE A 354 13.84 0.03 -13.32
C PHE A 354 13.32 -0.94 -14.36
N PHE A 355 12.28 -1.67 -13.97
CA PHE A 355 11.71 -2.73 -14.78
C PHE A 355 10.18 -2.73 -14.70
N ARG A 356 9.54 -3.08 -15.80
CA ARG A 356 8.16 -3.51 -15.83
C ARG A 356 8.11 -5.02 -15.70
N ALA A 357 7.38 -5.52 -14.72
CA ALA A 357 7.14 -6.93 -14.52
C ALA A 357 5.72 -7.29 -14.98
N TYR A 358 5.58 -8.43 -15.63
CA TYR A 358 4.31 -8.95 -16.13
C TYR A 358 3.84 -10.09 -15.26
N LEU A 359 2.63 -9.96 -14.73
CA LEU A 359 1.99 -10.99 -13.93
C LEU A 359 1.12 -11.90 -14.83
N PRO A 360 1.01 -13.21 -14.55
CA PRO A 360 0.12 -14.12 -15.29
C PRO A 360 -1.34 -13.86 -14.91
N CYS A 361 -1.78 -12.63 -15.12
CA CYS A 361 -3.10 -12.13 -14.80
C CYS A 361 -3.61 -11.22 -15.92
N ARG A 362 -4.91 -11.25 -16.14
CA ARG A 362 -5.62 -10.42 -17.08
C ARG A 362 -6.47 -9.40 -16.34
N GLY A 363 -6.38 -8.14 -16.73
CA GLY A 363 -7.23 -7.07 -16.20
C GLY A 363 -8.56 -6.93 -16.95
N PRO A 364 -9.47 -6.05 -16.50
CA PRO A 364 -10.77 -5.82 -17.14
C PRO A 364 -10.70 -5.46 -18.62
N SER A 365 -9.61 -4.80 -19.05
CA SER A 365 -9.36 -4.44 -20.45
C SER A 365 -8.77 -5.57 -21.30
N GLN A 366 -8.77 -6.80 -20.81
CA GLN A 366 -8.16 -7.98 -21.43
C GLN A 366 -6.64 -7.85 -21.65
N ARG A 367 -5.99 -6.88 -21.02
CA ARG A 367 -4.53 -6.70 -21.04
C ARG A 367 -3.90 -7.42 -19.87
N VAL A 368 -2.68 -7.91 -20.08
CA VAL A 368 -1.88 -8.49 -19.00
C VAL A 368 -1.57 -7.44 -17.95
N VAL A 369 -1.73 -7.82 -16.70
CA VAL A 369 -1.45 -6.96 -15.54
C VAL A 369 0.06 -6.77 -15.41
N THR A 370 0.48 -5.54 -15.26
CA THR A 370 1.89 -5.20 -15.08
C THR A 370 2.11 -4.44 -13.79
N ILE A 371 3.29 -4.61 -13.23
CA ILE A 371 3.75 -3.88 -12.04
C ILE A 371 5.13 -3.29 -12.30
N GLU A 372 5.38 -2.13 -11.72
CA GLU A 372 6.67 -1.47 -11.86
C GLU A 372 7.57 -1.86 -10.68
N LEU A 373 8.80 -2.28 -10.99
CA LEU A 373 9.79 -2.72 -10.03
C LEU A 373 11.08 -1.91 -10.15
N VAL A 374 11.74 -1.70 -9.02
CA VAL A 374 13.07 -1.11 -8.95
C VAL A 374 14.03 -2.09 -8.26
N LEU A 375 15.18 -2.29 -8.87
CA LEU A 375 16.28 -3.08 -8.31
C LEU A 375 17.07 -2.23 -7.32
N TRP A 376 17.12 -2.68 -6.05
CA TRP A 376 17.92 -2.06 -5.02
C TRP A 376 18.67 -3.13 -4.20
N LYS A 377 19.98 -3.04 -4.12
CA LYS A 377 20.83 -4.01 -3.39
C LYS A 377 20.51 -5.48 -3.68
N SER A 378 20.30 -5.81 -4.94
CA SER A 378 19.98 -7.17 -5.41
C SER A 378 18.56 -7.67 -5.10
N ASN A 379 17.67 -6.87 -4.55
CA ASN A 379 16.26 -7.16 -4.38
C ASN A 379 15.41 -6.21 -5.22
N TYR A 380 14.23 -6.68 -5.65
CA TYR A 380 13.27 -5.88 -6.38
C TYR A 380 12.17 -5.41 -5.44
N TYR A 381 11.82 -4.14 -5.54
CA TYR A 381 10.79 -3.47 -4.75
C TYR A 381 9.74 -2.86 -5.68
N ARG A 382 8.52 -2.65 -5.18
CA ARG A 382 7.49 -1.94 -5.94
C ARG A 382 7.89 -0.49 -6.14
N CYS A 383 7.64 0.00 -7.36
CA CYS A 383 7.65 1.41 -7.67
C CYS A 383 6.27 1.83 -8.15
N LEU A 384 5.67 2.82 -7.50
CA LEU A 384 4.33 3.30 -7.79
C LEU A 384 4.41 4.65 -8.48
N GLY A 385 3.41 4.97 -9.34
CA GLY A 385 3.32 6.27 -10.01
C GLY A 385 4.24 6.45 -11.22
N MET A 386 4.85 5.37 -11.72
CA MET A 386 5.69 5.39 -12.93
C MET A 386 4.89 4.95 -14.16
N SER A 387 5.10 5.64 -15.28
CA SER A 387 4.54 5.25 -16.57
C SER A 387 5.52 5.63 -17.69
N LYS A 388 6.48 4.76 -17.96
CA LYS A 388 7.49 4.98 -18.99
C LYS A 388 7.45 3.92 -20.09
N ARG A 389 8.12 4.23 -21.23
CA ARG A 389 8.35 3.25 -22.29
C ARG A 389 9.40 2.23 -21.85
N VAL A 390 9.10 0.96 -22.05
CA VAL A 390 10.02 -0.16 -21.82
C VAL A 390 10.65 -0.62 -23.14
N LEU A 391 11.84 -1.21 -23.05
CA LEU A 391 12.51 -1.88 -24.16
C LEU A 391 12.01 -3.34 -24.21
N LYS A 392 10.98 -3.58 -25.03
CA LYS A 392 10.37 -4.91 -25.16
C LYS A 392 11.35 -5.94 -25.73
N GLU A 393 12.21 -5.55 -26.63
CA GLU A 393 13.28 -6.39 -27.22
C GLU A 393 14.27 -6.91 -26.17
N ASN A 394 14.39 -6.23 -25.04
CA ASN A 394 15.26 -6.63 -23.91
C ASN A 394 14.51 -7.35 -22.80
N SER A 395 13.22 -7.67 -23.03
CA SER A 395 12.42 -8.43 -22.08
C SER A 395 12.98 -9.85 -21.92
N ARG A 396 13.02 -10.33 -20.68
CA ARG A 396 13.45 -11.70 -20.36
C ARG A 396 12.86 -12.17 -19.04
N PHE A 397 12.65 -13.46 -18.94
CA PHE A 397 12.40 -14.07 -17.63
C PHE A 397 13.67 -14.04 -16.79
N ARG A 398 13.47 -13.66 -15.54
CA ARG A 398 14.54 -13.66 -14.54
C ARG A 398 14.02 -14.28 -13.25
N GLN A 399 14.92 -15.01 -12.61
CA GLN A 399 14.72 -15.44 -11.24
C GLN A 399 15.21 -14.31 -10.31
N VAL A 400 14.28 -13.76 -9.52
CA VAL A 400 14.55 -12.57 -8.71
C VAL A 400 14.04 -12.72 -7.29
N TYR A 401 14.49 -11.83 -6.41
CA TYR A 401 13.98 -11.70 -5.05
C TYR A 401 13.13 -10.43 -4.96
N LEU A 402 11.83 -10.59 -4.67
CA LEU A 402 10.94 -9.47 -4.37
C LEU A 402 11.04 -9.14 -2.88
N GLY A 403 11.42 -7.89 -2.56
CA GLY A 403 11.57 -7.44 -1.19
C GLY A 403 10.20 -7.25 -0.51
N TYR A 404 9.96 -7.95 0.60
CA TYR A 404 8.73 -7.85 1.40
C TYR A 404 8.97 -7.30 2.82
N GLN A 405 10.23 -7.15 3.21
CA GLN A 405 10.56 -6.50 4.48
C GLN A 405 10.36 -4.99 4.36
N ASP A 406 10.01 -4.37 5.46
CA ASP A 406 9.86 -2.93 5.51
C ASP A 406 11.15 -2.25 5.02
N ILE A 407 11.00 -1.39 4.02
CA ILE A 407 12.09 -0.52 3.61
C ILE A 407 12.32 0.43 4.78
N PRO A 408 13.57 0.56 5.28
CA PRO A 408 13.85 1.50 6.35
C PRO A 408 13.36 2.90 5.94
N SER A 409 12.23 3.31 6.46
CA SER A 409 11.67 4.64 6.24
C SER A 409 12.12 5.52 7.40
N TYR A 410 13.17 6.27 7.20
CA TYR A 410 13.53 7.37 8.10
C TYR A 410 12.85 8.64 7.60
N ASN A 411 12.28 9.41 8.52
CA ASN A 411 11.94 10.79 8.20
C ASN A 411 13.26 11.53 7.99
N ILE A 412 13.43 12.13 6.82
CA ILE A 412 14.61 12.91 6.52
C ILE A 412 14.24 14.37 6.63
N THR A 413 14.93 15.07 7.51
CA THR A 413 14.74 16.51 7.71
C THR A 413 15.88 17.28 7.04
N PHE A 414 15.51 18.12 6.08
CA PHE A 414 16.40 19.09 5.46
C PHE A 414 16.31 20.39 6.23
N GLN A 415 17.45 20.91 6.66
CA GLN A 415 17.60 22.29 7.12
C GLN A 415 18.09 23.11 5.94
N ILE A 416 17.31 24.11 5.53
CA ILE A 416 17.54 24.83 4.28
C ILE A 416 17.86 26.27 4.63
N ASP A 417 19.03 26.74 4.19
CA ASP A 417 19.44 28.13 4.22
C ASP A 417 19.43 28.66 2.78
N ASP A 418 18.45 29.47 2.46
CA ASP A 418 18.27 30.15 1.18
C ASP A 418 18.25 31.68 1.33
N SER A 419 18.81 32.21 2.42
CA SER A 419 18.92 33.64 2.72
C SER A 419 19.56 34.40 1.57
N ALA A 420 20.66 33.89 1.01
CA ALA A 420 21.35 34.48 -0.13
C ALA A 420 20.48 34.57 -1.40
N VAL A 421 19.49 33.66 -1.58
CA VAL A 421 18.53 33.69 -2.69
C VAL A 421 17.62 34.93 -2.56
N THR A 422 17.12 35.15 -1.35
CA THR A 422 16.23 36.27 -1.02
C THR A 422 16.97 37.63 -1.12
N GLU A 423 18.19 37.70 -0.61
CA GLU A 423 19.05 38.91 -0.68
C GLU A 423 19.34 39.31 -2.13
N ASN A 424 19.46 38.37 -3.04
CA ASN A 424 19.70 38.59 -4.46
C ASN A 424 18.42 38.84 -5.30
N GLY A 425 17.29 39.06 -4.64
CA GLY A 425 16.05 39.48 -5.29
C GLY A 425 15.18 38.37 -5.86
N PHE A 426 15.43 37.13 -5.49
CA PHE A 426 14.53 36.01 -5.76
C PHE A 426 13.53 35.83 -4.62
N THR A 427 12.41 35.21 -4.93
CA THR A 427 11.39 34.86 -3.94
C THR A 427 10.83 33.45 -4.23
N GLU A 428 10.43 32.77 -3.18
CA GLU A 428 9.80 31.45 -3.30
C GLU A 428 8.32 31.58 -3.68
N THR A 429 7.86 30.69 -4.58
CA THR A 429 6.44 30.57 -4.92
C THR A 429 5.77 29.64 -3.91
N TYR A 430 4.74 30.12 -3.21
CA TYR A 430 4.01 29.34 -2.17
C TYR A 430 4.84 29.04 -0.92
N ALA A 431 5.47 30.05 -0.35
CA ALA A 431 6.13 29.95 0.96
C ALA A 431 5.13 29.47 2.04
N THR A 432 5.43 28.35 2.70
CA THR A 432 4.71 27.85 3.87
C THR A 432 5.33 28.44 5.15
N GLU A 433 4.62 28.43 6.27
CA GLU A 433 5.03 29.09 7.52
C GLU A 433 6.38 28.63 8.12
N ASP A 434 6.89 27.45 7.73
CA ASP A 434 8.18 26.93 8.22
C ASP A 434 9.21 26.92 7.07
N MET A 435 9.90 28.04 6.89
CA MET A 435 10.78 28.29 5.74
C MET A 435 12.12 27.56 5.83
N ASP A 436 12.61 27.23 7.03
CA ASP A 436 13.97 26.75 7.23
C ASP A 436 14.09 25.22 7.33
N THR A 437 12.98 24.52 7.54
CA THR A 437 12.97 23.07 7.68
C THR A 437 11.98 22.39 6.74
N LEU A 438 12.38 21.24 6.20
CA LEU A 438 11.57 20.41 5.33
C LEU A 438 11.73 18.96 5.75
N THR A 439 10.65 18.31 6.19
CA THR A 439 10.68 16.90 6.56
C THR A 439 9.98 16.07 5.49
N LEU A 440 10.69 15.06 4.96
CA LEU A 440 10.16 14.05 4.05
C LEU A 440 9.85 12.78 4.82
N THR A 441 8.74 12.15 4.46
CA THR A 441 8.30 10.86 5.01
C THR A 441 8.22 9.81 3.91
N ALA A 442 8.05 8.54 4.26
CA ALA A 442 7.85 7.48 3.27
C ALA A 442 6.58 7.68 2.42
N THR A 443 5.55 8.31 2.99
CA THR A 443 4.29 8.62 2.30
C THR A 443 4.35 9.90 1.49
N ASP A 444 5.32 10.76 1.78
CA ASP A 444 5.54 12.05 1.15
C ASP A 444 7.04 12.19 0.83
N PRO A 445 7.51 11.48 -0.22
CA PRO A 445 8.93 11.24 -0.43
C PRO A 445 9.67 12.36 -1.15
N TYR A 446 9.00 13.43 -1.54
CA TYR A 446 9.66 14.55 -2.19
C TYR A 446 8.92 15.87 -1.96
N ARG A 447 9.67 16.99 -2.08
CA ARG A 447 9.17 18.37 -2.09
C ARG A 447 9.91 19.18 -3.14
N ILE A 448 9.25 20.22 -3.64
CA ILE A 448 9.80 21.14 -4.64
C ILE A 448 9.70 22.55 -4.09
N ARG A 449 10.84 23.24 -3.98
CA ARG A 449 10.88 24.68 -3.76
C ARG A 449 11.13 25.38 -5.10
N ARG A 450 10.31 26.36 -5.45
CA ARG A 450 10.40 27.12 -6.69
C ARG A 450 10.73 28.57 -6.38
N TYR A 451 11.71 29.09 -7.09
CA TYR A 451 12.20 30.45 -6.92
C TYR A 451 12.06 31.21 -8.23
N TYR A 452 11.68 32.50 -8.14
CA TYR A 452 11.59 33.38 -9.28
C TYR A 452 12.21 34.74 -8.94
N GLU A 453 12.88 35.36 -9.91
CA GLU A 453 13.47 36.70 -9.81
C GLU A 453 12.37 37.76 -9.86
N LYS A 454 12.31 38.63 -8.85
CA LYS A 454 11.25 39.68 -8.71
C LYS A 454 11.22 40.67 -9.85
N GLN A 455 12.39 40.97 -10.43
CA GLN A 455 12.55 42.02 -11.47
C GLN A 455 13.20 41.49 -12.75
N GLY A 456 13.10 40.17 -13.00
CA GLY A 456 13.70 39.51 -14.14
C GLY A 456 12.97 38.24 -14.55
N ASN A 457 13.59 37.46 -15.43
CA ASN A 457 13.04 36.22 -15.95
C ASN A 457 13.71 34.97 -15.37
N GLY A 458 14.61 35.12 -14.39
CA GLY A 458 15.30 34.02 -13.75
C GLY A 458 14.32 33.16 -12.94
N ARG A 459 14.28 31.87 -13.25
CA ARG A 459 13.47 30.87 -12.52
C ARG A 459 14.25 29.59 -12.33
N PHE A 460 14.15 29.02 -11.15
CA PHE A 460 14.70 27.69 -10.87
C PHE A 460 13.91 26.98 -9.78
N ALA A 461 14.12 25.69 -9.64
CA ALA A 461 13.57 24.93 -8.53
C ALA A 461 14.61 23.98 -7.94
N VAL A 462 14.47 23.73 -6.65
CA VAL A 462 15.20 22.70 -5.92
C VAL A 462 14.22 21.62 -5.54
N ILE A 463 14.48 20.38 -5.95
CA ILE A 463 13.72 19.21 -5.57
C ILE A 463 14.49 18.48 -4.48
N PHE A 464 13.83 18.26 -3.38
CA PHE A 464 14.30 17.44 -2.26
C PHE A 464 13.56 16.11 -2.31
N GLY A 465 14.25 15.00 -2.19
CA GLY A 465 13.66 13.71 -2.24
C GLY A 465 14.30 12.70 -1.30
N GLN A 466 13.56 11.62 -1.04
CA GLN A 466 14.10 10.45 -0.38
C GLN A 466 13.68 9.16 -1.11
N CYS A 467 14.57 8.16 -1.08
CA CYS A 467 14.29 6.83 -1.59
C CYS A 467 15.15 5.81 -0.85
N PHE A 468 14.55 4.71 -0.40
CA PHE A 468 15.23 3.68 0.40
C PHE A 468 15.99 4.20 1.62
N GLY A 469 15.42 5.25 2.27
CA GLY A 469 16.05 5.89 3.42
C GLY A 469 17.31 6.70 3.08
N GLN A 470 17.51 7.01 1.80
CA GLN A 470 18.56 7.91 1.32
C GLN A 470 17.95 9.20 0.79
N ASP A 471 18.59 10.29 1.12
CA ASP A 471 18.23 11.61 0.62
C ASP A 471 18.83 11.86 -0.77
N TRP A 472 18.11 12.62 -1.58
CA TRP A 472 18.61 13.16 -2.83
C TRP A 472 18.08 14.58 -3.05
N MET A 473 18.79 15.33 -3.89
CA MET A 473 18.44 16.69 -4.22
C MET A 473 18.77 16.98 -5.69
N ARG A 474 17.91 17.73 -6.37
CA ARG A 474 18.13 18.14 -7.75
C ARG A 474 17.81 19.63 -7.93
N LEU A 475 18.68 20.30 -8.66
CA LEU A 475 18.48 21.66 -9.11
C LEU A 475 17.93 21.62 -10.54
N ILE A 476 16.85 22.39 -10.79
CA ILE A 476 16.15 22.41 -12.07
C ILE A 476 16.05 23.84 -12.56
N ASN A 477 16.34 23.97 -13.84
CA ASN A 477 16.28 25.18 -14.60
C ASN A 477 14.87 25.37 -15.18
N ASN A 478 14.37 26.62 -15.14
CA ASN A 478 13.10 27.04 -15.73
C ASN A 478 11.93 26.06 -15.47
N PRO A 479 11.55 25.80 -14.22
CA PRO A 479 10.45 24.92 -13.91
C PRO A 479 9.18 25.54 -14.50
N SER A 480 8.55 24.85 -15.46
CA SER A 480 7.18 25.18 -15.83
C SER A 480 6.30 24.97 -14.61
N ASP A 481 5.23 25.75 -14.45
CA ASP A 481 4.29 25.60 -13.32
C ASP A 481 3.62 24.22 -13.28
N LEU A 482 3.80 23.42 -14.35
CA LEU A 482 3.24 22.10 -14.57
C LEU A 482 4.34 21.00 -14.55
N PHE A 483 5.03 20.85 -13.43
CA PHE A 483 5.85 19.65 -13.22
C PHE A 483 4.91 18.47 -12.96
N SER A 484 4.82 17.55 -13.93
CA SER A 484 3.94 16.39 -13.79
C SER A 484 4.55 15.35 -12.83
N PRO A 485 3.74 14.50 -12.18
CA PRO A 485 4.27 13.37 -11.40
C PRO A 485 5.20 12.46 -12.20
N SER A 486 5.04 12.38 -13.53
CA SER A 486 5.93 11.62 -14.42
C SER A 486 7.32 12.23 -14.52
N ASP A 487 7.47 13.56 -14.52
CA ASP A 487 8.76 14.23 -14.58
C ASP A 487 9.58 13.99 -13.30
N ILE A 488 8.90 13.96 -12.15
CA ILE A 488 9.54 13.61 -10.87
C ILE A 488 9.96 12.13 -10.85
N GLY A 489 9.13 11.25 -11.42
CA GLY A 489 9.48 9.85 -11.61
C GLY A 489 10.76 9.69 -12.43
N ASP A 490 10.93 10.49 -13.48
CA ASP A 490 12.12 10.50 -14.33
C ASP A 490 13.38 10.94 -13.58
N LEU A 491 13.25 11.97 -12.76
CA LEU A 491 14.35 12.41 -11.92
C LEU A 491 14.71 11.38 -10.85
N MET A 492 13.71 10.79 -10.21
CA MET A 492 13.91 9.75 -9.21
C MET A 492 14.64 8.52 -9.81
N VAL A 493 14.28 8.11 -11.05
CA VAL A 493 14.98 7.02 -11.75
C VAL A 493 16.46 7.35 -11.92
N LYS A 494 16.80 8.54 -12.44
CA LYS A 494 18.18 8.97 -12.63
C LYS A 494 18.96 9.00 -11.33
N GLU A 495 18.35 9.50 -10.24
CA GLU A 495 19.01 9.53 -8.94
C GLU A 495 19.21 8.14 -8.34
N LEU A 496 18.24 7.22 -8.52
CA LEU A 496 18.39 5.84 -8.06
C LEU A 496 19.46 5.07 -8.84
N ASP A 497 19.51 5.22 -10.17
CA ASP A 497 20.57 4.62 -10.99
C ASP A 497 21.94 5.14 -10.55
N ARG A 498 22.07 6.45 -10.32
CA ARG A 498 23.30 7.05 -9.79
C ARG A 498 23.67 6.50 -8.40
N MET A 499 22.70 6.32 -7.50
CA MET A 499 22.93 5.76 -6.17
C MET A 499 23.27 4.26 -6.20
N ALA A 500 22.70 3.52 -7.16
CA ALA A 500 22.96 2.09 -7.33
C ALA A 500 24.40 1.81 -7.79
N ASP A 501 24.97 2.70 -8.60
CA ASP A 501 26.36 2.63 -9.09
C ASP A 501 27.38 3.04 -8.03
N MET A 502 26.94 3.71 -6.96
CA MET A 502 27.85 4.08 -5.87
C MET A 502 28.23 2.84 -5.05
N PRO A 503 29.53 2.61 -4.80
CA PRO A 503 29.95 1.50 -3.95
C PRO A 503 29.26 1.62 -2.60
N SER A 504 28.75 0.49 -2.10
CA SER A 504 28.07 0.35 -0.81
C SER A 504 29.05 0.60 0.36
N ARG A 505 29.53 1.81 0.48
CA ARG A 505 30.45 2.22 1.56
C ARG A 505 29.63 2.83 2.68
N GLY A 506 29.81 2.26 3.85
CA GLY A 506 29.19 2.72 5.08
C GLY A 506 29.46 4.19 5.37
N ASP A 507 28.58 4.74 6.16
CA ASP A 507 28.58 6.07 6.76
C ASP A 507 28.70 7.27 5.77
N TYR A 508 27.52 7.81 5.41
CA TYR A 508 27.39 9.02 4.58
C TYR A 508 27.65 10.32 5.35
N ARG A 509 28.07 10.26 6.62
CA ARG A 509 28.31 11.42 7.47
C ARG A 509 29.46 12.27 6.94
N GLY A 510 29.26 13.58 6.89
CA GLY A 510 30.25 14.53 6.46
C GLY A 510 30.49 14.61 4.95
N ARG A 511 29.67 13.93 4.13
CA ARG A 511 29.74 14.09 2.68
C ARG A 511 29.10 15.40 2.25
N ILE A 512 29.79 16.08 1.35
CA ILE A 512 29.38 17.36 0.79
C ILE A 512 29.14 17.17 -0.71
N TRP A 513 27.96 17.58 -1.16
CA TRP A 513 27.63 17.66 -2.58
C TRP A 513 27.39 19.12 -2.95
N VAL A 514 27.94 19.53 -4.06
CA VAL A 514 27.78 20.89 -4.59
C VAL A 514 27.28 20.81 -6.03
N HIS A 515 26.16 21.43 -6.28
CA HIS A 515 25.58 21.57 -7.63
C HIS A 515 25.65 23.02 -8.09
N HIS A 516 26.06 23.23 -9.31
CA HIS A 516 26.07 24.52 -9.96
C HIS A 516 25.21 24.51 -11.22
N MET A 517 24.46 25.57 -11.43
CA MET A 517 23.62 25.71 -12.61
C MET A 517 23.53 27.15 -13.06
N CYS A 518 23.78 27.41 -14.34
CA CYS A 518 23.56 28.72 -14.94
C CYS A 518 22.09 28.88 -15.34
N LEU A 519 21.44 30.00 -14.98
CA LEU A 519 20.07 30.26 -15.41
C LEU A 519 20.04 30.77 -16.86
N PRO A 520 19.12 30.25 -17.70
CA PRO A 520 19.04 30.60 -19.10
C PRO A 520 18.87 32.10 -19.37
N GLY A 521 19.60 32.61 -20.35
CA GLY A 521 19.48 34.00 -20.77
C GLY A 521 19.83 35.02 -19.71
N SER A 522 20.53 34.63 -18.63
CA SER A 522 20.92 35.48 -17.51
C SER A 522 22.39 35.29 -17.14
N THR A 523 22.88 36.17 -16.27
CA THR A 523 24.23 36.04 -15.68
C THR A 523 24.16 35.38 -14.28
N TRP A 524 23.03 34.82 -13.93
CA TRP A 524 22.81 34.20 -12.64
C TRP A 524 23.32 32.74 -12.62
N ILE A 525 24.05 32.41 -11.57
CA ILE A 525 24.46 31.07 -11.23
C ILE A 525 23.76 30.69 -9.93
N VAL A 526 23.12 29.53 -9.93
CA VAL A 526 22.55 28.93 -8.73
C VAL A 526 23.51 27.86 -8.26
N GLN A 527 23.86 27.91 -6.99
CA GLN A 527 24.65 26.91 -6.31
C GLN A 527 23.85 26.32 -5.17
N THR A 528 23.87 25.00 -5.07
CA THR A 528 23.34 24.32 -3.88
C THR A 528 24.44 23.48 -3.25
N ARG A 529 24.57 23.56 -1.94
CA ARG A 529 25.49 22.77 -1.14
C ARG A 529 24.71 21.91 -0.16
N ARG A 530 24.93 20.61 -0.18
CA ARG A 530 24.27 19.64 0.69
C ARG A 530 25.27 18.94 1.57
N VAL A 531 25.02 18.87 2.87
CA VAL A 531 25.85 18.20 3.86
C VAL A 531 25.00 17.23 4.67
N VAL A 532 25.37 15.95 4.69
CA VAL A 532 24.70 14.95 5.52
C VAL A 532 25.41 14.82 6.86
N TRP A 533 24.76 15.26 7.94
CA TRP A 533 25.30 15.16 9.29
C TRP A 533 24.96 13.84 9.96
N GLU A 534 23.71 13.42 9.78
CA GLU A 534 23.16 12.16 10.30
C GLU A 534 22.24 11.52 9.25
N ARG A 535 21.85 10.28 9.44
CA ARG A 535 20.94 9.57 8.52
C ARG A 535 19.59 10.28 8.30
N SER A 536 19.17 11.10 9.27
CA SER A 536 17.88 11.80 9.26
C SER A 536 17.99 13.32 9.14
N ARG A 537 19.20 13.89 9.11
CA ARG A 537 19.43 15.34 9.11
C ARG A 537 20.38 15.75 8.01
N VAL A 538 19.90 16.55 7.10
CA VAL A 538 20.61 17.07 5.95
C VAL A 538 20.57 18.60 5.98
N GLU A 539 21.72 19.25 5.92
CA GLU A 539 21.80 20.70 5.76
C GLU A 539 21.99 21.04 4.28
N VAL A 540 21.23 22.03 3.81
CA VAL A 540 21.29 22.51 2.43
C VAL A 540 21.42 24.02 2.43
N GLN A 541 22.42 24.52 1.74
CA GLN A 541 22.57 25.94 1.40
C GLN A 541 22.21 26.15 -0.06
N VAL A 542 21.39 27.13 -0.34
CA VAL A 542 21.02 27.56 -1.70
C VAL A 542 21.50 28.97 -1.90
N GLU A 543 22.40 29.18 -2.84
CA GLU A 543 23.00 30.48 -3.14
C GLU A 543 22.74 30.86 -4.59
N VAL A 544 22.58 32.12 -4.84
CA VAL A 544 22.45 32.70 -6.19
C VAL A 544 23.42 33.88 -6.28
N TYR A 545 24.28 33.86 -7.27
CA TYR A 545 25.22 34.92 -7.50
C TYR A 545 25.38 35.26 -8.98
N ARG A 546 25.88 36.46 -9.29
CA ARG A 546 26.18 36.88 -10.67
C ARG A 546 27.65 36.66 -10.96
N ASP A 547 27.95 36.02 -12.09
CA ASP A 547 29.31 36.03 -12.63
C ASP A 547 29.36 36.80 -13.95
N SER A 548 29.99 37.95 -13.91
CA SER A 548 30.12 38.84 -15.06
C SER A 548 31.00 38.27 -16.19
N ARG A 549 31.78 37.24 -15.89
CA ARG A 549 32.64 36.55 -16.87
C ARG A 549 31.84 35.57 -17.77
N PHE A 550 30.62 35.23 -17.37
CA PHE A 550 29.72 34.40 -18.14
C PHE A 550 28.84 35.20 -19.10
N ARG A 551 29.36 35.51 -20.28
CA ARG A 551 28.54 35.74 -21.47
C ARG A 551 28.56 34.47 -22.27
N VAL A 552 27.72 33.54 -21.91
CA VAL A 552 27.56 32.27 -22.68
C VAL A 552 26.65 32.58 -23.86
N GLY A 553 27.08 32.24 -25.05
CA GLY A 553 26.20 32.16 -26.21
C GLY A 553 25.00 31.27 -25.89
N LEU A 554 23.86 31.56 -26.44
CA LEU A 554 22.52 31.05 -26.10
C LEU A 554 22.36 29.52 -26.13
N ASP A 555 23.39 28.73 -26.50
CA ASP A 555 23.21 27.35 -26.93
C ASP A 555 23.95 26.26 -26.12
N GLN A 556 24.69 26.61 -25.06
CA GLN A 556 25.41 25.59 -24.28
C GLN A 556 25.20 25.73 -22.76
N TRP A 557 24.55 24.73 -22.20
CA TRP A 557 24.29 24.56 -20.77
C TRP A 557 25.26 23.56 -20.16
N LYS A 558 25.85 23.91 -19.01
CA LYS A 558 26.66 22.95 -18.25
C LYS A 558 26.19 23.00 -16.79
N ALA A 559 25.77 21.86 -16.27
CA ALA A 559 25.57 21.65 -14.84
C ALA A 559 26.68 20.74 -14.32
N PHE A 560 27.18 21.02 -13.12
CA PHE A 560 28.25 20.26 -12.51
C PHE A 560 27.81 19.76 -11.13
N ASP A 561 28.02 18.49 -10.88
CA ASP A 561 27.84 17.87 -9.58
C ASP A 561 29.22 17.51 -9.02
N ILE A 562 29.54 17.99 -7.82
CA ILE A 562 30.79 17.69 -7.16
C ILE A 562 30.48 16.97 -5.85
N GLU A 563 30.92 15.74 -5.73
CA GLU A 563 30.89 15.00 -4.47
C GLU A 563 32.28 15.03 -3.83
N VAL A 564 32.35 15.52 -2.61
CA VAL A 564 33.57 15.54 -1.81
C VAL A 564 33.41 14.55 -0.66
N SER A 565 34.11 13.44 -0.77
CA SER A 565 34.25 12.44 0.30
C SER A 565 35.76 12.16 0.48
N ASN A 566 36.15 11.03 1.04
CA ASN A 566 37.56 10.57 0.98
C ASN A 566 38.07 10.43 -0.47
N TYR A 567 37.16 10.57 -1.45
CA TYR A 567 37.42 10.59 -2.90
C TYR A 567 36.65 11.76 -3.51
N LEU A 568 37.26 12.46 -4.44
CA LEU A 568 36.65 13.51 -5.22
C LEU A 568 35.99 12.89 -6.46
N VAL A 569 34.67 13.07 -6.62
CA VAL A 569 33.94 12.63 -7.81
C VAL A 569 33.26 13.85 -8.44
N VAL A 570 33.58 14.12 -9.71
CA VAL A 570 32.97 15.20 -10.48
C VAL A 570 32.08 14.58 -11.56
N HIS A 571 30.79 14.84 -11.51
CA HIS A 571 29.84 14.46 -12.55
C HIS A 571 29.51 15.69 -13.39
N MET A 572 29.61 15.59 -14.71
CA MET A 572 29.24 16.66 -15.63
C MET A 572 28.09 16.22 -16.52
N ASP A 573 26.98 16.93 -16.45
CA ASP A 573 25.83 16.73 -17.36
C ASP A 573 25.88 17.79 -18.46
N TYR A 574 25.96 17.35 -19.72
CA TYR A 574 25.84 18.20 -20.89
C TYR A 574 24.39 18.20 -21.36
N CYS A 575 23.72 19.34 -21.33
CA CYS A 575 22.43 19.54 -21.99
C CYS A 575 22.64 20.34 -23.29
N HIS A 576 22.51 19.72 -24.43
CA HIS A 576 22.39 20.44 -25.71
C HIS A 576 21.00 21.04 -25.84
N GLY A 577 20.93 22.29 -26.33
CA GLY A 577 19.71 23.06 -26.52
C GLY A 577 18.70 22.35 -27.42
N LEU A 578 17.45 22.65 -27.19
CA LEU A 578 16.20 22.19 -27.78
C LEU A 578 16.22 21.95 -29.30
N GLN A 579 16.73 20.80 -29.75
CA GLN A 579 16.18 20.10 -30.89
C GLN A 579 16.24 18.60 -30.57
N ARG A 580 15.07 18.03 -30.35
CA ARG A 580 14.90 16.60 -30.14
C ARG A 580 15.19 15.87 -31.46
N THR A 581 16.40 15.36 -31.59
CA THR A 581 16.68 14.20 -32.44
C THR A 581 17.08 13.06 -31.50
N SER A 582 16.56 11.89 -31.77
CA SER A 582 16.47 10.74 -30.85
C SER A 582 17.79 10.02 -30.53
N ASP A 583 18.95 10.57 -30.86
CA ASP A 583 20.23 9.82 -30.85
C ASP A 583 21.37 10.41 -30.01
N ASP A 584 21.19 11.56 -29.34
CA ASP A 584 22.27 12.24 -28.61
C ASP A 584 22.09 12.23 -27.09
N ILE A 585 22.00 11.05 -26.48
CA ILE A 585 22.11 10.93 -25.03
C ILE A 585 23.03 9.75 -24.72
N ARG A 586 24.32 10.02 -24.61
CA ARG A 586 25.27 9.25 -23.81
C ARG A 586 26.65 9.89 -23.88
N ASP A 587 26.97 10.75 -22.93
CA ASP A 587 28.34 10.90 -22.44
C ASP A 587 28.32 11.45 -21.01
N THR A 588 28.05 10.54 -20.05
CA THR A 588 28.36 10.78 -18.65
C THR A 588 29.74 10.19 -18.41
N ARG A 589 30.78 11.01 -18.42
CA ARG A 589 32.11 10.58 -18.03
C ARG A 589 32.34 10.94 -16.58
N GLY A 590 32.29 9.94 -15.69
CA GLY A 590 32.78 10.04 -14.33
C GLY A 590 34.29 9.89 -14.29
N LEU A 591 35.00 10.88 -13.80
CA LEU A 591 36.44 10.77 -13.50
C LEU A 591 36.58 10.35 -12.03
N MET A 592 36.99 9.09 -11.81
CA MET A 592 37.43 8.60 -10.50
C MET A 592 38.91 8.87 -10.32
N LEU A 593 39.27 9.73 -9.37
CA LEU A 593 40.67 9.83 -8.92
C LEU A 593 40.90 8.83 -7.77
N ARG A 594 41.81 7.86 -8.00
CA ARG A 594 42.19 6.86 -7.01
C ARG A 594 43.29 7.39 -6.09
N ASP A 595 43.06 7.22 -4.79
CA ASP A 595 44.06 7.04 -3.71
C ASP A 595 45.22 8.05 -3.62
N THR A 596 44.96 9.35 -3.73
CA THR A 596 45.96 10.35 -3.31
C THR A 596 45.39 11.28 -2.24
N PRO A 597 46.09 11.54 -1.13
CA PRO A 597 45.67 12.53 -0.16
C PRO A 597 45.64 13.91 -0.83
N CYS A 598 44.51 14.62 -0.65
CA CYS A 598 44.32 15.97 -1.22
C CYS A 598 45.49 16.88 -0.89
N LYS A 599 46.13 17.43 -1.93
CA LYS A 599 47.06 18.54 -1.79
C LYS A 599 46.29 19.83 -1.45
N PRO A 600 46.94 20.81 -0.82
CA PRO A 600 46.30 22.05 -0.39
C PRO A 600 45.64 22.87 -1.52
N SER A 601 45.98 22.60 -2.77
CA SER A 601 45.29 23.12 -3.96
C SER A 601 45.56 22.17 -5.13
N GLU A 602 44.51 21.72 -5.79
CA GLU A 602 44.60 20.84 -6.96
C GLU A 602 43.70 21.39 -8.07
N THR A 603 44.19 21.40 -9.30
CA THR A 603 43.47 21.87 -10.47
C THR A 603 43.26 20.71 -11.44
N LEU A 604 41.99 20.41 -11.75
CA LEU A 604 41.60 19.43 -12.76
C LEU A 604 41.20 20.14 -14.05
N GLN A 605 41.67 19.64 -15.16
CA GLN A 605 41.24 20.09 -16.50
C GLN A 605 40.43 19.00 -17.17
N VAL A 606 39.19 19.30 -17.55
CA VAL A 606 38.31 18.40 -18.30
C VAL A 606 37.60 19.22 -19.38
N ASP A 607 37.83 18.85 -20.65
CA ASP A 607 37.15 19.42 -21.82
C ASP A 607 37.01 20.97 -21.83
N GLY A 608 38.12 21.65 -21.59
CA GLY A 608 38.19 23.13 -21.59
C GLY A 608 37.68 23.80 -20.31
N VAL A 609 37.45 23.04 -19.24
CA VAL A 609 37.10 23.55 -17.92
C VAL A 609 38.23 23.24 -16.96
N SER A 610 38.70 24.25 -16.24
CA SER A 610 39.67 24.10 -15.15
C SER A 610 38.94 24.24 -13.82
N VAL A 611 38.95 23.20 -13.00
CA VAL A 611 38.34 23.21 -11.67
C VAL A 611 39.47 23.20 -10.65
N THR A 612 39.57 24.27 -9.86
CA THR A 612 40.57 24.40 -8.81
C THR A 612 39.93 24.21 -7.45
N PHE A 613 40.48 23.31 -6.66
CA PHE A 613 40.08 23.06 -5.28
C PHE A 613 41.12 23.67 -4.36
N SER A 614 40.68 24.45 -3.37
CA SER A 614 41.55 24.95 -2.32
C SER A 614 40.96 24.66 -0.95
N LEU A 615 41.80 24.21 -0.01
CA LEU A 615 41.45 24.04 1.39
C LEU A 615 41.58 25.40 2.09
N ALA A 616 40.45 25.99 2.52
CA ALA A 616 40.43 27.16 3.37
C ALA A 616 40.16 26.75 4.83
N TYR A 617 40.52 27.59 5.78
CA TYR A 617 40.44 27.30 7.24
C TYR A 617 39.02 27.02 7.75
N GLN A 618 37.97 27.22 6.92
CA GLN A 618 36.57 26.94 7.23
C GLN A 618 35.90 25.93 6.29
N GLY A 619 36.65 25.18 5.49
CA GLY A 619 36.13 24.17 4.57
C GLY A 619 36.80 24.18 3.20
N ILE A 620 36.34 23.30 2.30
CA ILE A 620 36.84 23.22 0.93
C ILE A 620 36.23 24.33 0.10
N GLN A 621 37.03 25.25 -0.40
CA GLN A 621 36.64 26.21 -1.42
C GLN A 621 36.84 25.61 -2.81
N VAL A 622 35.79 25.63 -3.63
CA VAL A 622 35.82 25.16 -5.01
C VAL A 622 35.73 26.39 -5.93
N SER A 623 36.75 26.60 -6.73
CA SER A 623 36.75 27.62 -7.78
C SER A 623 36.75 26.96 -9.14
N ILE A 624 35.76 27.29 -9.97
CA ILE A 624 35.64 26.74 -11.33
C ILE A 624 36.10 27.83 -12.32
N HIS A 625 37.12 27.54 -13.08
CA HIS A 625 37.63 28.39 -14.13
C HIS A 625 37.44 27.73 -15.50
N TYR A 626 36.82 28.49 -16.42
CA TYR A 626 36.73 28.03 -17.81
C TYR A 626 37.91 28.51 -18.63
N VAL A 627 38.54 27.63 -19.33
CA VAL A 627 39.61 27.97 -20.30
C VAL A 627 38.95 28.12 -21.67
N HIS A 628 38.90 29.33 -22.20
CA HIS A 628 38.52 29.52 -23.61
C HIS A 628 39.67 29.01 -24.49
N PHE A 629 39.38 28.04 -25.33
CA PHE A 629 40.19 27.84 -26.53
C PHE A 629 39.78 28.90 -27.55
N ILE A 630 40.75 29.72 -27.94
CA ILE A 630 40.69 30.66 -29.07
C ILE A 630 40.70 29.86 -30.36
#